data_44fcb5bea263c903d3538a74bc29fde3
#
_entry.id   44fcb5bea263c903d3538a74bc29fde3
#
_cell.length_a   1.000
_cell.length_b   1.000
_cell.length_c   1.000
_cell.angle_alpha   90.00
_cell.angle_beta   90.00
_cell.angle_gamma   90.00
#
_symmetry.space_group_name_H-M   'P 1'
#
loop_
_entity.id
_entity.type
_entity.pdbx_description
1 polymer ?
#
loop_
_entity_poly.entity_id
_entity_poly.type
_entity_poly.pdbx_seq_one_letter_code
_entity_poly.pdbx_strand_id
1 'polypeptide(L)'
;MKQGRIEDAENEKAEATALQFEQAVEKNMAKKLKKKEEEQKKKEMEERIEMFKKVLEIDPADQVANFGLGSIYLETGRYEEGLGPLNTVVEKFKDYSAAYLLLGKTLEKLSEKEKAIDIYKKGIAAASKKGDLMPLKDMQNRMNQLLHSSP
;
A
#
# COMPACT_ATOMS: atom_id res chain seq x y z
N MET A 1 13.77 54.57 31.72
CA MET A 1 12.94 53.40 32.07
C MET A 1 11.96 53.00 31.00
N LYS A 2 11.32 53.92 30.26
CA LYS A 2 10.43 53.54 29.15
C LYS A 2 11.17 53.00 27.89
N GLN A 3 12.40 53.45 27.62
CA GLN A 3 13.21 52.99 26.47
C GLN A 3 13.64 51.52 26.59
N GLY A 4 14.07 51.05 27.77
CA GLY A 4 14.48 49.67 27.97
C GLY A 4 13.32 48.64 27.73
N ARG A 5 12.06 48.99 28.07
CA ARG A 5 10.90 48.14 27.83
C ARG A 5 10.51 48.04 26.34
N ILE A 6 10.78 49.10 25.57
CA ILE A 6 10.53 49.15 24.13
C ILE A 6 11.56 48.28 23.40
N GLU A 7 12.85 48.40 23.78
CA GLU A 7 13.93 47.56 23.23
C GLU A 7 13.74 46.09 23.54
N ASP A 8 13.31 45.73 24.75
CA ASP A 8 12.99 44.34 25.12
C ASP A 8 11.81 43.78 24.30
N ALA A 9 10.76 44.56 24.10
CA ALA A 9 9.62 44.17 23.32
C ALA A 9 9.96 44.04 21.81
N GLU A 10 10.80 44.88 21.27
CA GLU A 10 11.29 44.79 19.89
C GLU A 10 12.20 43.58 19.69
N ASN A 11 13.05 43.25 20.66
CA ASN A 11 13.88 42.04 20.63
C ASN A 11 13.05 40.78 20.71
N GLU A 12 12.09 40.70 21.62
CA GLU A 12 11.17 39.55 21.70
C GLU A 12 10.38 39.32 20.40
N LYS A 13 9.96 40.40 19.77
CA LYS A 13 9.26 40.34 18.48
C LYS A 13 10.16 39.87 17.33
N ALA A 14 11.43 40.35 17.33
CA ALA A 14 12.42 39.92 16.36
C ALA A 14 12.77 38.43 16.52
N GLU A 15 12.94 37.94 17.75
CA GLU A 15 13.18 36.53 18.06
C GLU A 15 12.02 35.66 17.66
N ALA A 16 10.77 36.04 17.94
CA ALA A 16 9.58 35.35 17.53
C ALA A 16 9.45 35.23 16.01
N THR A 17 9.81 36.32 15.29
CA THR A 17 9.80 36.33 13.81
C THR A 17 10.90 35.42 13.24
N ALA A 18 12.10 35.42 13.83
CA ALA A 18 13.18 34.54 13.44
C ALA A 18 12.82 33.07 13.65
N LEU A 19 12.19 32.72 14.78
CA LEU A 19 11.74 31.38 15.09
C LEU A 19 10.66 30.91 14.09
N GLN A 20 9.70 31.76 13.74
CA GLN A 20 8.70 31.47 12.73
C GLN A 20 9.32 31.22 11.36
N PHE A 21 10.33 31.98 11.00
CA PHE A 21 11.06 31.78 9.75
C PHE A 21 11.80 30.44 9.71
N GLU A 22 12.53 30.10 10.79
CA GLU A 22 13.21 28.81 10.93
C GLU A 22 12.23 27.63 10.81
N GLN A 23 11.11 27.71 11.52
CA GLN A 23 10.07 26.67 11.44
C GLN A 23 9.48 26.53 10.03
N ALA A 24 9.29 27.64 9.32
CA ALA A 24 8.82 27.62 7.94
C ALA A 24 9.86 26.99 6.99
N VAL A 25 11.14 27.27 7.19
CA VAL A 25 12.24 26.67 6.43
C VAL A 25 12.31 25.17 6.68
N GLU A 26 12.29 24.74 7.94
CA GLU A 26 12.29 23.31 8.31
C GLU A 26 11.11 22.57 7.70
N LYS A 27 9.90 23.13 7.79
CA LYS A 27 8.69 22.56 7.21
C LYS A 27 8.79 22.41 5.69
N ASN A 28 9.35 23.42 5.01
CA ASN A 28 9.56 23.36 3.57
C ASN A 28 10.62 22.33 3.18
N MET A 29 11.71 22.23 3.94
CA MET A 29 12.73 21.21 3.73
C MET A 29 12.17 19.80 3.94
N ALA A 30 11.44 19.57 5.02
CA ALA A 30 10.78 18.29 5.29
C ALA A 30 9.82 17.89 4.16
N LYS A 31 9.04 18.86 3.65
CA LYS A 31 8.14 18.63 2.51
C LYS A 31 8.90 18.26 1.23
N LYS A 32 10.01 18.92 0.95
CA LYS A 32 10.88 18.61 -0.21
C LYS A 32 11.51 17.22 -0.10
N LEU A 33 11.99 16.85 1.10
CA LEU A 33 12.57 15.53 1.35
C LEU A 33 11.52 14.44 1.15
N LYS A 34 10.35 14.59 1.77
CA LYS A 34 9.24 13.65 1.61
C LYS A 34 8.86 13.46 0.14
N LYS A 35 8.77 14.55 -0.62
CA LYS A 35 8.48 14.48 -2.06
C LYS A 35 9.55 13.69 -2.83
N LYS A 36 10.83 13.92 -2.53
CA LYS A 36 11.93 13.15 -3.15
C LYS A 36 11.87 11.67 -2.80
N GLU A 37 11.58 11.33 -1.55
CA GLU A 37 11.42 9.95 -1.11
C GLU A 37 10.25 9.26 -1.83
N GLU A 38 9.12 9.95 -1.98
CA GLU A 38 7.95 9.45 -2.72
C GLU A 38 8.27 9.23 -4.21
N GLU A 39 8.96 10.17 -4.85
CA GLU A 39 9.42 10.06 -6.24
C GLU A 39 10.41 8.90 -6.41
N GLN A 40 11.35 8.75 -5.50
CA GLN A 40 12.32 7.65 -5.52
C GLN A 40 11.62 6.28 -5.35
N LYS A 41 10.71 6.18 -4.37
CA LYS A 41 9.91 4.97 -4.14
C LYS A 41 9.08 4.60 -5.37
N LYS A 42 8.46 5.58 -6.02
CA LYS A 42 7.70 5.37 -7.26
C LYS A 42 8.58 4.83 -8.37
N LYS A 43 9.77 5.40 -8.55
CA LYS A 43 10.73 4.95 -9.55
C LYS A 43 11.17 3.49 -9.31
N GLU A 44 11.51 3.16 -8.07
CA GLU A 44 11.88 1.79 -7.69
C GLU A 44 10.74 0.78 -7.93
N MET A 45 9.50 1.17 -7.68
CA MET A 45 8.33 0.33 -7.98
C MET A 45 8.17 0.10 -9.49
N GLU A 46 8.30 1.13 -10.32
CA GLU A 46 8.23 0.98 -11.78
C GLU A 46 9.37 0.09 -12.33
N GLU A 47 10.59 0.24 -11.82
CA GLU A 47 11.72 -0.62 -12.17
C GLU A 47 11.45 -2.10 -11.82
N ARG A 48 10.84 -2.36 -10.65
CA ARG A 48 10.43 -3.71 -10.24
C ARG A 48 9.32 -4.27 -11.13
N ILE A 49 8.34 -3.45 -11.51
CA ILE A 49 7.28 -3.84 -12.44
C ILE A 49 7.89 -4.29 -13.78
N GLU A 50 8.79 -3.51 -14.34
CA GLU A 50 9.47 -3.85 -15.59
C GLU A 50 10.31 -5.13 -15.48
N MET A 51 10.99 -5.31 -14.35
CA MET A 51 11.75 -6.54 -14.08
C MET A 51 10.83 -7.77 -14.05
N PHE A 52 9.71 -7.71 -13.33
CA PHE A 52 8.75 -8.81 -13.28
C PHE A 52 8.10 -9.10 -14.63
N LYS A 53 7.77 -8.06 -15.41
CA LYS A 53 7.25 -8.24 -16.77
C LYS A 53 8.23 -9.00 -17.66
N LYS A 54 9.52 -8.69 -17.59
CA LYS A 54 10.56 -9.44 -18.33
C LYS A 54 10.63 -10.90 -17.91
N VAL A 55 10.48 -11.20 -16.63
CA VAL A 55 10.38 -12.59 -16.15
C VAL A 55 9.19 -13.30 -16.78
N LEU A 56 8.02 -12.62 -16.82
CA LEU A 56 6.79 -13.20 -17.39
C LEU A 56 6.81 -13.34 -18.91
N GLU A 57 7.69 -12.64 -19.62
CA GLU A 57 7.96 -12.92 -21.05
C GLU A 57 8.61 -14.30 -21.26
N ILE A 58 9.39 -14.78 -20.28
CA ILE A 58 10.08 -16.07 -20.30
C ILE A 58 9.20 -17.16 -19.70
N ASP A 59 8.62 -16.91 -18.53
CA ASP A 59 7.69 -17.81 -17.82
C ASP A 59 6.44 -17.05 -17.40
N PRO A 60 5.37 -17.09 -18.20
CA PRO A 60 4.11 -16.40 -17.88
C PRO A 60 3.44 -16.86 -16.58
N ALA A 61 3.79 -18.04 -16.08
CA ALA A 61 3.23 -18.60 -14.85
C ALA A 61 4.18 -18.45 -13.63
N ASP A 62 5.29 -17.74 -13.76
CA ASP A 62 6.21 -17.52 -12.64
C ASP A 62 5.47 -16.96 -11.42
N GLN A 63 5.55 -17.70 -10.32
CA GLN A 63 4.81 -17.37 -9.09
C GLN A 63 5.27 -16.06 -8.48
N VAL A 64 6.58 -15.84 -8.40
CA VAL A 64 7.17 -14.66 -7.75
C VAL A 64 6.87 -13.40 -8.54
N ALA A 65 7.00 -13.44 -9.86
CA ALA A 65 6.75 -12.30 -10.72
C ALA A 65 5.25 -11.92 -10.73
N ASN A 66 4.35 -12.89 -10.86
CA ASN A 66 2.91 -12.62 -10.81
C ASN A 66 2.45 -12.11 -9.44
N PHE A 67 2.91 -12.72 -8.34
CA PHE A 67 2.58 -12.25 -7.00
C PHE A 67 3.17 -10.87 -6.72
N GLY A 68 4.42 -10.64 -7.13
CA GLY A 68 5.10 -9.35 -7.00
C GLY A 68 4.38 -8.23 -7.75
N LEU A 69 3.96 -8.46 -9.00
CA LEU A 69 3.16 -7.51 -9.77
C LEU A 69 1.82 -7.21 -9.08
N GLY A 70 1.10 -8.24 -8.67
CA GLY A 70 -0.17 -8.08 -7.96
C GLY A 70 -0.03 -7.25 -6.68
N SER A 71 1.03 -7.49 -5.92
CA SER A 71 1.33 -6.74 -4.70
C SER A 71 1.62 -5.27 -4.99
N ILE A 72 2.46 -4.97 -5.96
CA ILE A 72 2.82 -3.59 -6.33
C ILE A 72 1.59 -2.84 -6.88
N TYR A 73 0.79 -3.48 -7.73
CA TYR A 73 -0.41 -2.88 -8.27
C TYR A 73 -1.47 -2.58 -7.20
N LEU A 74 -1.62 -3.45 -6.20
CA LEU A 74 -2.48 -3.17 -5.05
C LEU A 74 -1.96 -1.99 -4.22
N GLU A 75 -0.65 -1.95 -3.93
CA GLU A 75 -0.02 -0.87 -3.16
C GLU A 75 -0.10 0.49 -3.87
N THR A 76 0.00 0.51 -5.20
CA THR A 76 0.00 1.74 -6.01
C THR A 76 -1.39 2.17 -6.49
N GLY A 77 -2.45 1.46 -6.11
CA GLY A 77 -3.81 1.77 -6.53
C GLY A 77 -4.16 1.38 -7.97
N ARG A 78 -3.31 0.58 -8.62
CA ARG A 78 -3.51 0.06 -9.98
C ARG A 78 -4.24 -1.29 -9.92
N TYR A 79 -5.44 -1.28 -9.33
CA TYR A 79 -6.17 -2.48 -8.94
C TYR A 79 -6.54 -3.39 -10.11
N GLU A 80 -7.00 -2.82 -11.20
CA GLU A 80 -7.39 -3.58 -12.40
C GLU A 80 -6.20 -4.35 -13.02
N GLU A 81 -5.03 -3.73 -13.03
CA GLU A 81 -3.81 -4.36 -13.53
C GLU A 81 -3.32 -5.50 -12.64
N GLY A 82 -3.67 -5.49 -11.36
CA GLY A 82 -3.33 -6.55 -10.41
C GLY A 82 -4.15 -7.83 -10.55
N LEU A 83 -5.33 -7.77 -11.16
CA LEU A 83 -6.24 -8.92 -11.26
C LEU A 83 -5.64 -10.08 -12.06
N GLY A 84 -5.09 -9.82 -13.23
CA GLY A 84 -4.49 -10.86 -14.09
C GLY A 84 -3.37 -11.64 -13.40
N PRO A 85 -2.33 -10.97 -12.90
CA PRO A 85 -1.25 -11.63 -12.17
C PRO A 85 -1.72 -12.43 -10.95
N LEU A 86 -2.59 -11.86 -10.10
CA LEU A 86 -3.08 -12.54 -8.90
C LEU A 86 -3.98 -13.74 -9.24
N ASN A 87 -4.81 -13.64 -10.27
CA ASN A 87 -5.59 -14.78 -10.76
C ASN A 87 -4.68 -15.90 -11.24
N THR A 88 -3.61 -15.60 -11.97
CA THR A 88 -2.63 -16.59 -12.39
C THR A 88 -2.05 -17.35 -11.20
N VAL A 89 -1.71 -16.65 -10.11
CA VAL A 89 -1.16 -17.30 -8.91
C VAL A 89 -2.17 -18.22 -8.26
N VAL A 90 -3.41 -17.78 -8.02
CA VAL A 90 -4.42 -18.63 -7.34
C VAL A 90 -4.86 -19.81 -8.20
N GLU A 91 -4.81 -19.71 -9.52
CA GLU A 91 -5.13 -20.80 -10.44
C GLU A 91 -4.01 -21.85 -10.53
N LYS A 92 -2.77 -21.42 -10.59
CA LYS A 92 -1.59 -22.30 -10.75
C LYS A 92 -1.04 -22.80 -9.43
N PHE A 93 -1.13 -22.02 -8.37
CA PHE A 93 -0.58 -22.30 -7.04
C PHE A 93 -1.69 -22.24 -5.98
N LYS A 94 -2.58 -23.23 -6.03
CA LYS A 94 -3.83 -23.27 -5.23
C LYS A 94 -3.63 -23.24 -3.72
N ASP A 95 -2.45 -23.62 -3.24
CA ASP A 95 -2.11 -23.62 -1.81
C ASP A 95 -1.46 -22.31 -1.34
N TYR A 96 -1.27 -21.35 -2.24
CA TYR A 96 -0.62 -20.08 -1.90
C TYR A 96 -1.62 -19.08 -1.32
N SER A 97 -1.90 -19.22 -0.04
CA SER A 97 -2.94 -18.48 0.70
C SER A 97 -2.78 -16.95 0.64
N ALA A 98 -1.55 -16.44 0.63
CA ALA A 98 -1.28 -15.00 0.53
C ALA A 98 -1.81 -14.39 -0.78
N ALA A 99 -1.84 -15.14 -1.87
CA ALA A 99 -2.36 -14.65 -3.15
C ALA A 99 -3.88 -14.46 -3.12
N TYR A 100 -4.61 -15.33 -2.44
CA TYR A 100 -6.07 -15.17 -2.24
C TYR A 100 -6.36 -13.92 -1.41
N LEU A 101 -5.55 -13.65 -0.38
CA LEU A 101 -5.69 -12.44 0.44
C LEU A 101 -5.50 -11.18 -0.42
N LEU A 102 -4.44 -11.11 -1.23
CA LEU A 102 -4.19 -9.96 -2.10
C LEU A 102 -5.26 -9.81 -3.18
N LEU A 103 -5.70 -10.90 -3.79
CA LEU A 103 -6.75 -10.88 -4.80
C LEU A 103 -8.08 -10.41 -4.20
N GLY A 104 -8.44 -10.90 -3.02
CA GLY A 104 -9.63 -10.45 -2.30
C GLY A 104 -9.58 -8.96 -1.96
N LYS A 105 -8.45 -8.47 -1.46
CA LYS A 105 -8.24 -7.03 -1.19
C LYS A 105 -8.38 -6.20 -2.48
N THR A 106 -7.82 -6.66 -3.58
CA THR A 106 -7.93 -5.98 -4.87
C THR A 106 -9.38 -5.91 -5.35
N LEU A 107 -10.14 -7.00 -5.21
CA LEU A 107 -11.56 -7.04 -5.54
C LEU A 107 -12.40 -6.14 -4.63
N GLU A 108 -12.07 -6.04 -3.33
CA GLU A 108 -12.70 -5.05 -2.43
C GLU A 108 -12.49 -3.62 -2.91
N LYS A 109 -11.26 -3.28 -3.32
CA LYS A 109 -10.93 -1.94 -3.86
C LYS A 109 -11.68 -1.62 -5.16
N LEU A 110 -12.03 -2.64 -5.93
CA LEU A 110 -12.83 -2.52 -7.15
C LEU A 110 -14.34 -2.61 -6.89
N SER A 111 -14.77 -2.65 -5.64
CA SER A 111 -16.18 -2.80 -5.23
C SER A 111 -16.86 -4.07 -5.73
N GLU A 112 -16.08 -5.11 -5.98
CA GLU A 112 -16.52 -6.43 -6.41
C GLU A 112 -16.76 -7.35 -5.19
N LYS A 113 -17.72 -6.98 -4.36
CA LYS A 113 -17.99 -7.58 -3.05
C LYS A 113 -18.19 -9.10 -3.10
N GLU A 114 -19.04 -9.58 -3.98
CA GLU A 114 -19.37 -10.99 -4.09
C GLU A 114 -18.17 -11.83 -4.54
N LYS A 115 -17.41 -11.31 -5.48
CA LYS A 115 -16.16 -11.95 -5.95
C LYS A 115 -15.10 -11.97 -4.85
N ALA A 116 -14.97 -10.89 -4.07
CA ALA A 116 -14.06 -10.85 -2.93
C ALA A 116 -14.42 -11.91 -1.89
N ILE A 117 -15.70 -12.05 -1.54
CA ILE A 117 -16.18 -13.07 -0.60
C ILE A 117 -15.86 -14.48 -1.11
N ASP A 118 -16.09 -14.76 -2.39
CA ASP A 118 -15.78 -16.06 -3.00
C ASP A 118 -14.28 -16.39 -2.94
N ILE A 119 -13.44 -15.42 -3.27
CA ILE A 119 -11.98 -15.55 -3.18
C ILE A 119 -11.53 -15.77 -1.75
N TYR A 120 -12.08 -15.05 -0.77
CA TYR A 120 -11.74 -15.26 0.64
C TYR A 120 -12.16 -16.65 1.13
N LYS A 121 -13.31 -17.17 0.72
CA LYS A 121 -13.72 -18.56 1.05
C LYS A 121 -12.69 -19.57 0.56
N LYS A 122 -12.24 -19.44 -0.67
CA LYS A 122 -11.20 -20.32 -1.25
C LYS A 122 -9.86 -20.17 -0.54
N GLY A 123 -9.47 -18.93 -0.24
CA GLY A 123 -8.23 -18.64 0.47
C GLY A 123 -8.24 -19.12 1.93
N ILE A 124 -9.36 -19.03 2.63
CA ILE A 124 -9.55 -19.55 3.98
C ILE A 124 -9.37 -21.07 3.98
N ALA A 125 -9.96 -21.77 3.03
CA ALA A 125 -9.79 -23.21 2.89
C ALA A 125 -8.32 -23.60 2.64
N ALA A 126 -7.63 -22.90 1.75
CA ALA A 126 -6.22 -23.13 1.47
C ALA A 126 -5.33 -22.85 2.68
N ALA A 127 -5.55 -21.72 3.35
CA ALA A 127 -4.79 -21.32 4.54
C ALA A 127 -5.02 -22.27 5.73
N SER A 128 -6.26 -22.70 5.95
CA SER A 128 -6.62 -23.66 6.99
C SER A 128 -5.93 -25.00 6.78
N LYS A 129 -5.95 -25.52 5.56
CA LYS A 129 -5.30 -26.79 5.20
C LYS A 129 -3.78 -26.74 5.42
N LYS A 130 -3.16 -25.60 5.16
CA LYS A 130 -1.72 -25.41 5.26
C LYS A 130 -1.26 -24.96 6.65
N GLY A 131 -2.17 -24.45 7.48
CA GLY A 131 -1.86 -23.89 8.79
C GLY A 131 -1.31 -22.46 8.74
N ASP A 132 -1.59 -21.70 7.69
CA ASP A 132 -1.19 -20.30 7.51
C ASP A 132 -2.12 -19.37 8.30
N LEU A 133 -1.88 -19.23 9.60
CA LEU A 133 -2.81 -18.55 10.52
C LEU A 133 -3.00 -17.07 10.25
N MET A 134 -1.96 -16.33 9.81
CA MET A 134 -2.09 -14.89 9.57
C MET A 134 -3.00 -14.57 8.38
N PRO A 135 -2.78 -15.09 7.17
CA PRO A 135 -3.71 -14.85 6.07
C PRO A 135 -5.10 -15.44 6.36
N LEU A 136 -5.20 -16.55 7.07
CA LEU A 136 -6.48 -17.14 7.49
C LEU A 136 -7.32 -16.14 8.30
N LYS A 137 -6.77 -15.58 9.36
CA LYS A 137 -7.45 -14.62 10.23
C LYS A 137 -7.83 -13.34 9.49
N ASP A 138 -6.93 -12.79 8.68
CA ASP A 138 -7.19 -11.57 7.92
C ASP A 138 -8.34 -11.78 6.93
N MET A 139 -8.34 -12.88 6.18
CA MET A 139 -9.42 -13.21 5.25
C MET A 139 -10.77 -13.46 5.95
N GLN A 140 -10.76 -14.14 7.10
CA GLN A 140 -11.98 -14.34 7.90
C GLN A 140 -12.58 -13.01 8.37
N ASN A 141 -11.75 -12.11 8.90
CA ASN A 141 -12.17 -10.78 9.35
C ASN A 141 -12.74 -9.95 8.20
N ARG A 142 -12.05 -9.91 7.07
CA ARG A 142 -12.50 -9.17 5.88
C ARG A 142 -13.79 -9.71 5.32
N MET A 143 -13.90 -11.02 5.20
CA MET A 143 -15.13 -11.68 4.74
C MET A 143 -16.31 -11.36 5.66
N ASN A 144 -16.11 -11.43 6.98
CA ASN A 144 -17.15 -11.08 7.95
C ASN A 144 -17.59 -9.62 7.84
N GLN A 145 -16.66 -8.69 7.67
CA GLN A 145 -16.98 -7.29 7.44
C GLN A 145 -17.82 -7.09 6.17
N LEU A 146 -17.47 -7.77 5.08
CA LEU A 146 -18.22 -7.70 3.82
C LEU A 146 -19.62 -8.28 3.95
N LEU A 147 -19.78 -9.40 4.65
CA LEU A 147 -21.07 -10.05 4.88
C LEU A 147 -22.01 -9.20 5.74
N HIS A 148 -21.49 -8.41 6.65
CA HIS A 148 -22.26 -7.54 7.56
C HIS A 148 -22.35 -6.09 7.09
N SER A 149 -21.68 -5.71 6.01
CA SER A 149 -21.82 -4.39 5.44
C SER A 149 -23.14 -4.24 4.71
N SER A 150 -23.84 -3.12 4.95
CA SER A 150 -25.05 -2.79 4.18
C SER A 150 -24.77 -2.65 2.69
N PRO A 151 -25.72 -3.07 1.83
CA PRO A 151 -25.56 -2.87 0.40
C PRO A 151 -25.47 -1.41 -0.01
#